data_ae93c837c4d2a3798fcaade5d0e0b225
#
_entry.id   ae93c837c4d2a3798fcaade5d0e0b225
#
_cell.length_a   1.000
_cell.length_b   1.000
_cell.length_c   1.000
_cell.angle_alpha   90.00
_cell.angle_beta   90.00
_cell.angle_gamma   90.00
#
_symmetry.space_group_name_H-M   'P 1'
#
loop_
_entity.id
_entity.type
_entity.pdbx_description
1 polymer ?
#
loop_
_entity_poly.entity_id
_entity_poly.type
_entity_poly.pdbx_seq_one_letter_code
_entity_poly.pdbx_strand_id
1 'polypeptide(L)'
;MEFKPEVKVTLLDSFRHEPLDTIIGAARSCYSSKPITPTYMQDSIAKDQTGATAIRADDLFNAIKDAGHHTTIQHVHFVFGLDGISRQSIWAFLHDHPYYNSEQVSQRYVEMKQENFLRPQVEEKFQKKFETLLRYEMETYADLEDILRAPVSEEWYKVWTGRQNAVGKTQENYQKQIKKRIQEMARYALPVAALAHMYHTINAVTLFRYHIMAEQGEVPAEGRIIINKMLEAVEKRFPSFIAKIRAEETMPIEKTPEYTLMKSLGGELNPYAAQHSKELKAKMNGAFSRLETYQQNAEETLAEAVRDVMGVPASVLNDDDAIDAVMNPAKNKLFGAKFNLTTLSDLTRSLNLVQYGFRTRISHTADSQNQR
;
A
#
# COMPACT_ATOMS: atom_id res chain seq x y z
N MET A 1 14.54 -25.71 11.97
CA MET A 1 13.05 -25.54 12.09
C MET A 1 12.60 -24.62 10.98
N GLU A 2 11.54 -24.97 10.27
CA GLU A 2 11.03 -24.14 9.15
C GLU A 2 10.23 -22.94 9.70
N PHE A 3 10.45 -21.76 9.15
CA PHE A 3 9.71 -20.53 9.53
C PHE A 3 8.23 -20.70 9.13
N LYS A 4 7.35 -20.83 10.11
CA LYS A 4 5.91 -21.04 9.91
C LYS A 4 5.11 -20.06 10.78
N PRO A 5 4.98 -18.80 10.35
CA PRO A 5 4.09 -17.85 11.04
C PRO A 5 2.63 -18.31 10.95
N GLU A 6 1.86 -18.08 12.00
CA GLU A 6 0.43 -18.39 12.07
C GLU A 6 -0.42 -17.40 11.27
N VAL A 7 -0.11 -17.25 9.98
CA VAL A 7 -0.84 -16.37 9.08
C VAL A 7 -2.14 -17.07 8.63
N LYS A 8 -3.26 -16.36 8.74
CA LYS A 8 -4.55 -16.79 8.21
C LYS A 8 -4.96 -15.89 7.05
N VAL A 9 -5.29 -16.48 5.91
CA VAL A 9 -5.81 -15.79 4.73
C VAL A 9 -7.18 -16.34 4.40
N THR A 10 -8.15 -15.46 4.23
CA THR A 10 -9.52 -15.78 3.84
C THR A 10 -9.89 -14.97 2.60
N LEU A 11 -10.37 -15.61 1.55
CA LEU A 11 -11.02 -14.92 0.44
C LEU A 11 -12.43 -14.52 0.91
N LEU A 12 -12.62 -13.23 1.18
CA LEU A 12 -13.87 -12.68 1.72
C LEU A 12 -14.89 -12.48 0.63
N ASP A 13 -14.44 -11.99 -0.53
CA ASP A 13 -15.30 -11.72 -1.68
C ASP A 13 -14.52 -11.79 -3.00
N SER A 14 -15.25 -12.05 -4.06
CA SER A 14 -14.75 -12.05 -5.44
C SER A 14 -15.93 -11.97 -6.40
N PHE A 15 -15.69 -11.81 -7.70
CA PHE A 15 -16.75 -11.85 -8.67
C PHE A 15 -17.44 -13.22 -8.72
N ARG A 16 -18.73 -13.20 -9.11
CA ARG A 16 -19.55 -14.40 -9.21
C ARG A 16 -19.07 -15.37 -10.30
N HIS A 17 -18.65 -14.81 -11.42
CA HIS A 17 -18.23 -15.55 -12.61
C HIS A 17 -16.77 -15.97 -12.54
N GLU A 18 -16.40 -16.95 -13.33
CA GLU A 18 -15.00 -17.34 -13.53
C GLU A 18 -14.20 -16.11 -14.00
N PRO A 19 -13.00 -15.88 -13.45
CA PRO A 19 -12.15 -14.75 -13.81
C PRO A 19 -11.93 -14.65 -15.32
N LEU A 20 -11.68 -15.77 -16.01
CA LEU A 20 -11.46 -15.81 -17.44
C LEU A 20 -12.66 -15.33 -18.25
N ASP A 21 -13.89 -15.67 -17.84
CA ASP A 21 -15.10 -15.23 -18.53
C ASP A 21 -15.23 -13.70 -18.49
N THR A 22 -14.88 -13.09 -17.36
CA THR A 22 -14.87 -11.64 -17.21
C THR A 22 -13.78 -10.99 -18.07
N ILE A 23 -12.56 -11.52 -18.03
CA ILE A 23 -11.41 -11.00 -18.80
C ILE A 23 -11.68 -11.08 -20.30
N ILE A 24 -12.11 -12.24 -20.77
CA ILE A 24 -12.38 -12.47 -22.20
C ILE A 24 -13.60 -11.69 -22.66
N GLY A 25 -14.65 -11.59 -21.82
CA GLY A 25 -15.81 -10.75 -22.09
C GLY A 25 -15.43 -9.28 -22.27
N ALA A 26 -14.61 -8.74 -21.37
CA ALA A 26 -14.08 -7.38 -21.46
C ALA A 26 -13.26 -7.18 -22.76
N ALA A 27 -12.32 -8.09 -23.03
CA ALA A 27 -11.48 -8.03 -24.23
C ALA A 27 -12.31 -8.06 -25.52
N ARG A 28 -13.24 -8.99 -25.63
CA ARG A 28 -14.09 -9.13 -26.84
C ARG A 28 -15.05 -7.98 -27.01
N SER A 29 -15.48 -7.33 -25.95
CA SER A 29 -16.36 -6.15 -26.03
C SER A 29 -15.73 -5.00 -26.80
N CYS A 30 -14.39 -4.89 -26.84
CA CYS A 30 -13.70 -3.87 -27.64
C CYS A 30 -13.88 -4.04 -29.16
N TYR A 31 -14.22 -5.25 -29.60
CA TYR A 31 -14.37 -5.61 -31.00
C TYR A 31 -15.81 -6.01 -31.36
N SER A 32 -16.76 -5.76 -30.49
CA SER A 32 -18.17 -6.12 -30.67
C SER A 32 -19.05 -4.88 -30.69
N SER A 33 -20.06 -4.88 -31.52
CA SER A 33 -21.12 -3.85 -31.53
C SER A 33 -22.06 -3.92 -30.33
N LYS A 34 -21.93 -4.97 -29.50
CA LYS A 34 -22.70 -5.18 -28.27
C LYS A 34 -21.73 -5.62 -27.14
N PRO A 35 -22.00 -5.24 -25.88
CA PRO A 35 -21.24 -5.73 -24.75
C PRO A 35 -21.26 -7.27 -24.66
N ILE A 36 -20.10 -7.87 -24.49
CA ILE A 36 -19.96 -9.31 -24.25
C ILE A 36 -19.89 -9.51 -22.73
N THR A 37 -20.90 -10.08 -22.14
CA THR A 37 -20.98 -10.30 -20.70
C THR A 37 -20.28 -11.61 -20.30
N PRO A 38 -19.82 -11.75 -19.04
CA PRO A 38 -19.31 -13.02 -18.51
C PRO A 38 -20.32 -14.16 -18.65
N THR A 39 -21.61 -13.90 -18.42
CA THR A 39 -22.69 -14.89 -18.63
C THR A 39 -22.77 -15.37 -20.07
N TYR A 40 -22.66 -14.44 -21.04
CA TYR A 40 -22.61 -14.81 -22.44
C TYR A 40 -21.41 -15.73 -22.75
N MET A 41 -20.26 -15.45 -22.16
CA MET A 41 -19.07 -16.29 -22.33
C MET A 41 -19.28 -17.70 -21.76
N GLN A 42 -19.81 -17.81 -20.53
CA GLN A 42 -20.14 -19.09 -19.91
C GLN A 42 -21.12 -19.91 -20.75
N ASP A 43 -22.20 -19.29 -21.19
CA ASP A 43 -23.20 -19.94 -22.02
C ASP A 43 -22.63 -20.39 -23.37
N SER A 44 -21.74 -19.60 -23.96
CA SER A 44 -21.09 -19.95 -25.23
C SER A 44 -20.13 -21.13 -25.07
N ILE A 45 -19.38 -21.19 -24.00
CA ILE A 45 -18.49 -22.32 -23.68
C ILE A 45 -19.32 -23.56 -23.38
N ALA A 46 -20.37 -23.46 -22.55
CA ALA A 46 -21.21 -24.58 -22.17
C ALA A 46 -21.99 -25.21 -23.36
N LYS A 47 -22.35 -24.39 -24.36
CA LYS A 47 -23.06 -24.86 -25.57
C LYS A 47 -22.13 -25.48 -26.61
N ASP A 48 -20.83 -25.20 -26.53
CA ASP A 48 -19.85 -25.70 -27.49
C ASP A 48 -19.33 -27.11 -27.10
N GLN A 49 -19.98 -28.13 -27.63
CA GLN A 49 -19.60 -29.52 -27.42
C GLN A 49 -18.21 -29.89 -27.97
N THR A 50 -17.64 -29.06 -28.86
CA THR A 50 -16.31 -29.31 -29.44
C THR A 50 -15.16 -28.81 -28.56
N GLY A 51 -15.45 -27.96 -27.57
CA GLY A 51 -14.44 -27.30 -26.75
C GLY A 51 -13.67 -26.18 -27.45
N ALA A 52 -13.93 -25.93 -28.72
CA ALA A 52 -13.20 -24.93 -29.51
C ALA A 52 -13.37 -23.50 -28.98
N THR A 53 -14.51 -23.20 -28.35
CA THR A 53 -14.75 -21.87 -27.73
C THR A 53 -13.90 -21.65 -26.51
N ALA A 54 -13.70 -22.66 -25.68
CA ALA A 54 -12.82 -22.62 -24.50
C ALA A 54 -11.35 -22.47 -24.94
N ILE A 55 -10.91 -23.23 -25.93
CA ILE A 55 -9.54 -23.13 -26.49
C ILE A 55 -9.29 -21.73 -27.03
N ARG A 56 -10.21 -21.17 -27.83
CA ARG A 56 -10.09 -19.78 -28.34
C ARG A 56 -10.08 -18.73 -27.24
N ALA A 57 -10.79 -18.96 -26.13
CA ALA A 57 -10.75 -18.07 -24.98
C ALA A 57 -9.39 -18.08 -24.30
N ASP A 58 -8.80 -19.26 -24.15
CA ASP A 58 -7.47 -19.44 -23.57
C ASP A 58 -6.37 -18.84 -24.45
N ASP A 59 -6.43 -19.07 -25.78
CA ASP A 59 -5.51 -18.45 -26.74
C ASP A 59 -5.59 -16.91 -26.71
N LEU A 60 -6.81 -16.36 -26.63
CA LEU A 60 -7.01 -14.93 -26.52
C LEU A 60 -6.48 -14.38 -25.19
N PHE A 61 -6.68 -15.08 -24.06
CA PHE A 61 -6.11 -14.70 -22.78
C PHE A 61 -4.59 -14.59 -22.84
N ASN A 62 -3.92 -15.62 -23.36
CA ASN A 62 -2.47 -15.63 -23.51
C ASN A 62 -1.98 -14.49 -24.42
N ALA A 63 -2.64 -14.31 -25.58
CA ALA A 63 -2.29 -13.22 -26.53
C ALA A 63 -2.44 -11.81 -25.88
N ILE A 64 -3.50 -11.58 -25.10
CA ILE A 64 -3.73 -10.30 -24.39
C ILE A 64 -2.64 -10.09 -23.32
N LYS A 65 -2.33 -11.13 -22.55
CA LYS A 65 -1.34 -11.11 -21.49
C LYS A 65 0.06 -10.80 -22.07
N ASP A 66 0.48 -11.56 -23.07
CA ASP A 66 1.79 -11.44 -23.70
C ASP A 66 1.96 -10.12 -24.47
N ALA A 67 0.89 -9.57 -25.02
CA ALA A 67 0.88 -8.24 -25.64
C ALA A 67 0.87 -7.07 -24.64
N GLY A 68 0.81 -7.33 -23.33
CA GLY A 68 0.77 -6.29 -22.29
C GLY A 68 -0.58 -5.56 -22.16
N HIS A 69 -1.65 -6.07 -22.76
CA HIS A 69 -3.01 -5.49 -22.63
C HIS A 69 -3.67 -5.88 -21.30
N HIS A 70 -3.00 -5.56 -20.20
CA HIS A 70 -3.40 -5.98 -18.85
C HIS A 70 -4.65 -5.29 -18.32
N THR A 71 -5.17 -4.25 -18.97
CA THR A 71 -6.38 -3.55 -18.53
C THR A 71 -7.59 -4.47 -18.45
N THR A 72 -7.73 -5.45 -19.35
CA THR A 72 -8.81 -6.43 -19.31
C THR A 72 -8.72 -7.35 -18.08
N ILE A 73 -7.51 -7.71 -17.67
CA ILE A 73 -7.24 -8.56 -16.49
C ILE A 73 -7.54 -7.79 -15.20
N GLN A 74 -7.42 -6.46 -15.20
CA GLN A 74 -7.72 -5.61 -14.04
C GLN A 74 -9.21 -5.58 -13.66
N HIS A 75 -10.12 -5.99 -14.53
CA HIS A 75 -11.55 -6.04 -14.21
C HIS A 75 -11.90 -7.10 -13.16
N VAL A 76 -11.04 -8.07 -12.92
CA VAL A 76 -11.24 -9.10 -11.89
C VAL A 76 -10.61 -8.65 -10.57
N HIS A 77 -11.38 -8.71 -9.48
CA HIS A 77 -10.94 -8.30 -8.14
C HIS A 77 -11.16 -9.41 -7.12
N PHE A 78 -10.31 -9.41 -6.10
CA PHE A 78 -10.36 -10.30 -4.94
C PHE A 78 -10.26 -9.47 -3.67
N VAL A 79 -11.10 -9.78 -2.69
CA VAL A 79 -11.09 -9.16 -1.36
C VAL A 79 -10.61 -10.20 -0.35
N PHE A 80 -9.49 -9.93 0.28
CA PHE A 80 -8.90 -10.82 1.28
C PHE A 80 -9.04 -10.25 2.69
N GLY A 81 -9.30 -11.13 3.66
CA GLY A 81 -9.02 -10.90 5.06
C GLY A 81 -7.70 -11.57 5.40
N LEU A 82 -6.72 -10.77 5.81
CA LEU A 82 -5.40 -11.23 6.26
C LEU A 82 -5.33 -11.07 7.77
N ASP A 83 -4.86 -12.08 8.49
CA ASP A 83 -4.74 -12.06 9.94
C ASP A 83 -3.42 -12.70 10.38
N GLY A 84 -2.83 -12.20 11.46
CA GLY A 84 -1.55 -12.67 11.97
C GLY A 84 -0.35 -12.28 11.09
N ILE A 85 -0.42 -11.17 10.37
CA ILE A 85 0.66 -10.66 9.50
C ILE A 85 1.43 -9.54 10.19
N SER A 86 2.76 -9.51 10.03
CA SER A 86 3.57 -8.46 10.63
C SER A 86 3.42 -7.11 9.93
N ARG A 87 3.64 -6.03 10.66
CA ARG A 87 3.74 -4.67 10.09
C ARG A 87 4.88 -4.58 9.08
N GLN A 88 5.95 -5.34 9.28
CA GLN A 88 7.06 -5.42 8.32
C GLN A 88 6.59 -5.92 6.95
N SER A 89 5.80 -7.00 6.91
CA SER A 89 5.28 -7.53 5.64
C SER A 89 4.26 -6.60 4.99
N ILE A 90 3.39 -5.96 5.77
CA ILE A 90 2.46 -4.97 5.24
C ILE A 90 3.22 -3.84 4.55
N TRP A 91 4.26 -3.33 5.19
CA TRP A 91 5.04 -2.22 4.69
C TRP A 91 5.96 -2.62 3.53
N ALA A 92 6.58 -3.81 3.59
CA ALA A 92 7.61 -4.22 2.64
C ALA A 92 7.06 -4.58 1.25
N PHE A 93 5.79 -5.03 1.13
CA PHE A 93 5.25 -5.37 -0.18
C PHE A 93 3.77 -5.03 -0.39
N LEU A 94 2.92 -5.15 0.64
CA LEU A 94 1.49 -4.92 0.46
C LEU A 94 1.15 -3.44 0.21
N HIS A 95 2.00 -2.52 0.63
CA HIS A 95 1.86 -1.08 0.40
C HIS A 95 2.65 -0.56 -0.81
N ASP A 96 3.61 -1.31 -1.32
CA ASP A 96 4.43 -0.89 -2.47
C ASP A 96 3.71 -1.05 -3.81
N HIS A 97 2.56 -1.70 -3.82
CA HIS A 97 1.88 -2.01 -5.06
C HIS A 97 0.83 -0.94 -5.42
N PRO A 98 0.87 -0.32 -6.63
CA PRO A 98 0.01 0.80 -6.99
C PRO A 98 -1.48 0.44 -7.17
N TYR A 99 -1.85 -0.84 -7.23
CA TYR A 99 -3.22 -1.29 -7.53
C TYR A 99 -3.80 -2.12 -6.39
N TYR A 100 -3.77 -1.59 -5.20
CA TYR A 100 -4.38 -2.21 -4.04
C TYR A 100 -5.28 -1.23 -3.29
N ASN A 101 -6.16 -1.77 -2.46
CA ASN A 101 -6.92 -1.05 -1.46
C ASN A 101 -6.87 -1.83 -0.15
N SER A 102 -6.41 -1.21 0.92
CA SER A 102 -6.13 -1.88 2.18
C SER A 102 -6.54 -1.06 3.39
N GLU A 103 -7.15 -1.72 4.36
CA GLU A 103 -7.43 -1.17 5.68
C GLU A 103 -6.95 -2.12 6.77
N GLN A 104 -6.04 -1.65 7.61
CA GLN A 104 -5.41 -2.44 8.65
C GLN A 104 -5.80 -1.96 10.06
N VAL A 105 -5.71 -2.86 11.05
CA VAL A 105 -5.88 -2.49 12.44
C VAL A 105 -4.92 -1.37 12.83
N SER A 106 -5.45 -0.34 13.49
CA SER A 106 -4.68 0.83 13.85
C SER A 106 -4.07 0.70 15.25
N GLN A 107 -2.75 0.86 15.36
CA GLN A 107 -2.04 0.98 16.63
C GLN A 107 -2.39 2.27 17.43
N ARG A 108 -3.17 3.17 16.84
CA ARG A 108 -3.68 4.37 17.53
C ARG A 108 -4.91 4.08 18.37
N TYR A 109 -5.59 2.95 18.11
CA TYR A 109 -6.88 2.63 18.72
C TYR A 109 -6.92 1.29 19.42
N VAL A 110 -5.99 0.41 19.11
CA VAL A 110 -5.88 -0.93 19.68
C VAL A 110 -4.57 -1.04 20.45
N GLU A 111 -4.68 -1.39 21.72
CA GLU A 111 -3.54 -1.62 22.60
C GLU A 111 -2.77 -2.88 22.18
N MET A 112 -1.47 -2.78 22.11
CA MET A 112 -0.61 -3.91 21.75
C MET A 112 -0.25 -4.74 22.99
N LYS A 113 -0.23 -6.05 22.82
CA LYS A 113 0.12 -7.00 23.88
C LYS A 113 1.33 -7.82 23.45
N GLN A 114 2.08 -8.33 24.42
CA GLN A 114 3.35 -9.04 24.17
C GLN A 114 3.21 -10.30 23.30
N GLU A 115 2.04 -10.95 23.30
CA GLU A 115 1.76 -12.10 22.45
C GLU A 115 1.54 -11.74 20.96
N ASN A 116 1.28 -10.46 20.67
CA ASN A 116 0.92 -10.01 19.33
C ASN A 116 2.13 -9.56 18.50
N PHE A 117 3.22 -10.32 18.56
CA PHE A 117 4.42 -10.04 17.76
C PHE A 117 4.95 -11.30 17.08
N LEU A 118 5.31 -11.15 15.80
CA LEU A 118 5.98 -12.18 15.03
C LEU A 118 7.35 -12.46 15.62
N ARG A 119 7.66 -13.73 15.83
CA ARG A 119 8.99 -14.15 16.27
C ARG A 119 9.76 -14.68 15.07
N PRO A 120 10.85 -14.02 14.67
CA PRO A 120 11.66 -14.48 13.55
C PRO A 120 12.32 -15.80 13.88
N GLN A 121 12.45 -16.66 12.89
CA GLN A 121 13.21 -17.89 13.03
C GLN A 121 14.69 -17.62 12.79
N VAL A 122 15.42 -17.43 13.85
CA VAL A 122 16.86 -17.18 13.86
C VAL A 122 17.55 -18.13 14.84
N GLU A 123 18.88 -18.17 14.83
CA GLU A 123 19.66 -18.96 15.80
C GLU A 123 19.27 -18.58 17.25
N GLU A 124 19.34 -19.54 18.16
CA GLU A 124 18.89 -19.38 19.57
C GLU A 124 19.51 -18.16 20.26
N LYS A 125 20.80 -17.88 19.99
CA LYS A 125 21.46 -16.68 20.54
C LYS A 125 20.83 -15.36 20.11
N PHE A 126 20.25 -15.30 18.89
CA PHE A 126 19.56 -14.12 18.39
C PHE A 126 18.09 -14.11 18.84
N GLN A 127 17.46 -15.28 19.01
CA GLN A 127 16.11 -15.35 19.60
C GLN A 127 16.08 -14.76 21.00
N LYS A 128 17.05 -15.13 21.85
CA LYS A 128 17.17 -14.56 23.21
C LYS A 128 17.34 -13.03 23.19
N LYS A 129 18.13 -12.52 22.25
CA LYS A 129 18.31 -11.07 22.08
C LYS A 129 17.01 -10.40 21.61
N PHE A 130 16.31 -11.03 20.66
CA PHE A 130 15.03 -10.54 20.16
C PHE A 130 13.97 -10.46 21.27
N GLU A 131 13.80 -11.52 22.07
CA GLU A 131 12.84 -11.53 23.19
C GLU A 131 13.22 -10.47 24.26
N THR A 132 14.51 -10.26 24.49
CA THR A 132 14.96 -9.21 25.41
C THR A 132 14.64 -7.82 24.87
N LEU A 133 14.88 -7.57 23.58
CA LEU A 133 14.56 -6.30 22.93
C LEU A 133 13.04 -6.08 22.90
N LEU A 134 12.27 -7.08 22.52
CA LEU A 134 10.80 -7.00 22.49
C LEU A 134 10.22 -6.63 23.86
N ARG A 135 10.72 -7.27 24.92
CA ARG A 135 10.32 -6.93 26.30
C ARG A 135 10.66 -5.48 26.65
N TYR A 136 11.88 -5.05 26.35
CA TYR A 136 12.31 -3.67 26.58
C TYR A 136 11.45 -2.65 25.80
N GLU A 137 11.13 -2.93 24.55
CA GLU A 137 10.27 -2.06 23.73
C GLU A 137 8.84 -1.99 24.28
N MET A 138 8.30 -3.11 24.78
CA MET A 138 6.98 -3.15 25.42
C MET A 138 6.95 -2.42 26.77
N GLU A 139 8.00 -2.56 27.58
CA GLU A 139 8.17 -1.79 28.82
C GLU A 139 8.28 -0.29 28.49
N THR A 140 9.09 0.08 27.49
CA THR A 140 9.20 1.46 27.02
C THR A 140 7.85 2.01 26.51
N TYR A 141 7.06 1.20 25.80
CA TYR A 141 5.73 1.59 25.36
C TYR A 141 4.80 1.92 26.55
N ALA A 142 4.79 1.07 27.57
CA ALA A 142 4.01 1.28 28.79
C ALA A 142 4.49 2.52 29.58
N ASP A 143 5.82 2.67 29.75
CA ASP A 143 6.40 3.85 30.40
C ASP A 143 6.05 5.15 29.68
N LEU A 144 6.08 5.14 28.34
CA LEU A 144 5.67 6.29 27.52
C LEU A 144 4.18 6.61 27.70
N GLU A 145 3.29 5.61 27.80
CA GLU A 145 1.88 5.86 28.08
C GLU A 145 1.69 6.60 29.43
N ASP A 146 2.47 6.24 30.44
CA ASP A 146 2.38 6.87 31.76
C ASP A 146 3.02 8.28 31.76
N ILE A 147 4.22 8.44 31.21
CA ILE A 147 4.91 9.74 31.10
C ILE A 147 4.10 10.76 30.31
N LEU A 148 3.47 10.34 29.21
CA LEU A 148 2.69 11.20 28.32
C LEU A 148 1.30 11.57 28.87
N ARG A 149 0.81 10.86 29.89
CA ARG A 149 -0.56 11.05 30.42
C ARG A 149 -0.83 12.48 30.86
N ALA A 150 0.05 13.05 31.67
CA ALA A 150 -0.14 14.41 32.21
C ALA A 150 0.03 15.48 31.10
N PRO A 151 1.14 15.54 30.34
CA PRO A 151 1.31 16.61 29.35
C PRO A 151 0.30 16.54 28.20
N VAL A 152 -0.06 15.34 27.73
CA VAL A 152 -1.07 15.21 26.68
C VAL A 152 -2.46 15.63 27.18
N SER A 153 -2.82 15.29 28.42
CA SER A 153 -4.10 15.75 29.02
C SER A 153 -4.14 17.27 29.13
N GLU A 154 -3.05 17.89 29.60
CA GLU A 154 -2.95 19.35 29.72
C GLU A 154 -3.12 20.04 28.35
N GLU A 155 -2.36 19.63 27.33
CA GLU A 155 -2.47 20.20 25.99
C GLU A 155 -3.85 19.94 25.36
N TRP A 156 -4.43 18.76 25.58
CA TRP A 156 -5.75 18.44 25.08
C TRP A 156 -6.82 19.40 25.66
N TYR A 157 -6.75 19.71 26.95
CA TYR A 157 -7.68 20.65 27.60
C TYR A 157 -7.41 22.12 27.26
N LYS A 158 -6.18 22.50 26.89
CA LYS A 158 -5.90 23.82 26.32
C LYS A 158 -6.60 24.04 24.99
N VAL A 159 -6.57 23.03 24.12
CA VAL A 159 -7.25 23.07 22.82
C VAL A 159 -8.77 23.02 22.99
N TRP A 160 -9.25 22.21 23.93
CA TRP A 160 -10.68 21.97 24.17
C TRP A 160 -11.10 22.57 25.52
N THR A 161 -11.01 23.89 25.62
CA THR A 161 -11.32 24.60 26.87
C THR A 161 -12.72 24.30 27.42
N GLY A 162 -12.83 24.25 28.74
CA GLY A 162 -14.10 23.98 29.43
C GLY A 162 -14.49 22.49 29.54
N ARG A 163 -13.81 21.60 28.84
CA ARG A 163 -14.11 20.15 28.85
C ARG A 163 -13.57 19.42 30.08
N GLN A 164 -12.61 20.01 30.81
CA GLN A 164 -12.07 19.46 32.07
C GLN A 164 -13.12 19.31 33.17
N ASN A 165 -14.21 20.04 33.11
CA ASN A 165 -15.29 20.03 34.08
C ASN A 165 -16.43 19.05 33.72
N ALA A 166 -16.29 18.29 32.63
CA ALA A 166 -17.26 17.31 32.23
C ALA A 166 -17.34 16.16 33.26
N VAL A 167 -18.51 15.54 33.40
CA VAL A 167 -18.75 14.43 34.33
C VAL A 167 -19.40 13.24 33.62
N GLY A 168 -19.36 12.08 34.26
CA GLY A 168 -20.00 10.87 33.77
C GLY A 168 -19.52 10.42 32.42
N LYS A 169 -20.40 9.91 31.55
CA LYS A 169 -20.08 9.38 30.21
C LYS A 169 -19.31 10.36 29.31
N THR A 170 -19.58 11.65 29.49
CA THR A 170 -18.88 12.68 28.70
C THR A 170 -17.39 12.75 29.08
N GLN A 171 -17.10 12.72 30.39
CA GLN A 171 -15.72 12.68 30.89
C GLN A 171 -15.02 11.39 30.46
N GLU A 172 -15.68 10.24 30.56
CA GLU A 172 -15.13 8.97 30.07
C GLU A 172 -14.75 9.01 28.59
N ASN A 173 -15.60 9.62 27.76
CA ASN A 173 -15.31 9.79 26.33
C ASN A 173 -14.10 10.69 26.09
N TYR A 174 -13.91 11.76 26.86
CA TYR A 174 -12.73 12.62 26.74
C TYR A 174 -11.46 11.88 27.19
N GLN A 175 -11.52 11.10 28.27
CA GLN A 175 -10.41 10.26 28.69
C GLN A 175 -10.02 9.21 27.63
N LYS A 176 -11.00 8.61 26.95
CA LYS A 176 -10.74 7.71 25.81
C LYS A 176 -10.06 8.44 24.64
N GLN A 177 -10.43 9.68 24.35
CA GLN A 177 -9.79 10.47 23.31
C GLN A 177 -8.34 10.83 23.70
N ILE A 178 -8.10 11.22 24.93
CA ILE A 178 -6.76 11.50 25.46
C ILE A 178 -5.92 10.22 25.41
N LYS A 179 -6.42 9.07 25.87
CA LYS A 179 -5.71 7.78 25.78
C LYS A 179 -5.30 7.47 24.32
N LYS A 180 -6.17 7.69 23.36
CA LYS A 180 -5.84 7.48 21.93
C LYS A 180 -4.69 8.38 21.45
N ARG A 181 -4.62 9.63 21.92
CA ARG A 181 -3.49 10.52 21.60
C ARG A 181 -2.19 10.07 22.24
N ILE A 182 -2.24 9.57 23.46
CA ILE A 182 -1.09 8.99 24.16
C ILE A 182 -0.59 7.77 23.37
N GLN A 183 -1.46 6.84 23.00
CA GLN A 183 -1.11 5.66 22.20
C GLN A 183 -0.52 6.03 20.84
N GLU A 184 -1.05 7.09 20.20
CA GLU A 184 -0.52 7.60 18.94
C GLU A 184 0.94 8.06 19.04
N MET A 185 1.34 8.57 20.19
CA MET A 185 2.73 8.96 20.48
C MET A 185 3.58 7.77 20.97
N ALA A 186 3.08 6.99 21.91
CA ALA A 186 3.81 5.87 22.49
C ALA A 186 4.15 4.77 21.49
N ARG A 187 3.30 4.56 20.46
CA ARG A 187 3.50 3.52 19.42
C ARG A 187 4.83 3.62 18.65
N TYR A 188 5.56 4.74 18.76
CA TYR A 188 6.88 4.87 18.14
C TYR A 188 7.92 3.92 18.79
N ALA A 189 7.65 3.40 19.99
CA ALA A 189 8.46 2.37 20.64
C ALA A 189 8.12 0.94 20.14
N LEU A 190 7.00 0.73 19.43
CA LEU A 190 6.59 -0.60 19.00
C LEU A 190 7.40 -1.12 17.81
N PRO A 191 7.87 -2.39 17.85
CA PRO A 191 8.63 -2.97 16.76
C PRO A 191 7.74 -3.28 15.53
N VAL A 192 8.36 -3.32 14.36
CA VAL A 192 7.69 -3.68 13.09
C VAL A 192 7.22 -5.13 13.04
N ALA A 193 7.68 -5.96 13.98
CA ALA A 193 7.21 -7.33 14.18
C ALA A 193 5.78 -7.41 14.74
N ALA A 194 5.17 -6.28 15.13
CA ALA A 194 3.79 -6.22 15.61
C ALA A 194 2.81 -6.81 14.59
N LEU A 195 2.01 -7.79 15.02
CA LEU A 195 1.02 -8.45 14.19
C LEU A 195 -0.20 -7.56 13.96
N ALA A 196 -0.80 -7.73 12.81
CA ALA A 196 -1.99 -7.00 12.40
C ALA A 196 -2.95 -7.91 11.65
N HIS A 197 -4.19 -7.47 11.57
CA HIS A 197 -5.16 -7.96 10.59
C HIS A 197 -5.53 -6.82 9.65
N MET A 198 -5.90 -7.17 8.42
CA MET A 198 -6.29 -6.19 7.41
C MET A 198 -7.25 -6.75 6.36
N TYR A 199 -8.06 -5.86 5.80
CA TYR A 199 -8.69 -6.06 4.50
C TYR A 199 -7.69 -5.69 3.40
N HIS A 200 -7.64 -6.50 2.35
CA HIS A 200 -6.76 -6.26 1.22
C HIS A 200 -7.48 -6.60 -0.08
N THR A 201 -7.79 -5.56 -0.85
CA THR A 201 -8.48 -5.70 -2.13
C THR A 201 -7.49 -5.45 -3.26
N ILE A 202 -7.36 -6.42 -4.16
CA ILE A 202 -6.48 -6.34 -5.32
C ILE A 202 -7.18 -6.82 -6.59
N ASN A 203 -6.69 -6.39 -7.73
CA ASN A 203 -7.10 -6.97 -9.01
C ASN A 203 -6.25 -8.19 -9.39
N ALA A 204 -6.67 -8.89 -10.43
CA ALA A 204 -5.98 -10.11 -10.87
C ALA A 204 -4.55 -9.85 -11.35
N VAL A 205 -4.26 -8.71 -11.99
CA VAL A 205 -2.88 -8.36 -12.39
C VAL A 205 -1.96 -8.26 -11.18
N THR A 206 -2.45 -7.68 -10.08
CA THR A 206 -1.69 -7.62 -8.82
C THR A 206 -1.44 -9.01 -8.26
N LEU A 207 -2.41 -9.93 -8.37
CA LEU A 207 -2.21 -11.31 -7.91
C LEU A 207 -1.15 -12.06 -8.75
N PHE A 208 -1.11 -11.86 -10.08
CA PHE A 208 -0.03 -12.34 -10.93
C PHE A 208 1.33 -11.80 -10.49
N ARG A 209 1.42 -10.49 -10.28
CA ARG A 209 2.67 -9.85 -9.83
C ARG A 209 3.13 -10.35 -8.47
N TYR A 210 2.23 -10.56 -7.54
CA TYR A 210 2.54 -11.15 -6.23
C TYR A 210 3.13 -12.55 -6.37
N HIS A 211 2.55 -13.38 -7.24
CA HIS A 211 3.11 -14.70 -7.51
C HIS A 211 4.54 -14.60 -8.04
N ILE A 212 4.78 -13.77 -9.05
CA ILE A 212 6.09 -13.58 -9.65
C ILE A 212 7.10 -13.08 -8.60
N MET A 213 6.75 -12.06 -7.81
CA MET A 213 7.60 -11.53 -6.74
C MET A 213 7.95 -12.60 -5.69
N ALA A 214 6.98 -13.45 -5.33
CA ALA A 214 7.20 -14.53 -4.37
C ALA A 214 8.17 -15.60 -4.90
N GLU A 215 8.03 -15.98 -6.16
CA GLU A 215 8.89 -16.99 -6.81
C GLU A 215 10.29 -16.43 -7.11
N GLN A 216 10.40 -15.16 -7.45
CA GLN A 216 11.69 -14.48 -7.67
C GLN A 216 12.43 -14.15 -6.37
N GLY A 217 11.80 -14.29 -5.21
CA GLY A 217 12.43 -14.00 -3.92
C GLY A 217 12.53 -12.51 -3.59
N GLU A 218 11.77 -11.66 -4.27
CA GLU A 218 11.76 -10.20 -4.05
C GLU A 218 10.98 -9.77 -2.80
N VAL A 219 10.28 -10.70 -2.16
CA VAL A 219 9.53 -10.45 -0.92
C VAL A 219 10.15 -11.20 0.26
N PRO A 220 10.03 -10.68 1.49
CA PRO A 220 10.44 -11.41 2.70
C PRO A 220 9.78 -12.78 2.79
N ALA A 221 10.38 -13.72 3.54
CA ALA A 221 9.85 -15.08 3.70
C ALA A 221 8.40 -15.12 4.20
N GLU A 222 8.00 -14.21 5.08
CA GLU A 222 6.62 -14.05 5.53
C GLU A 222 5.71 -13.62 4.36
N GLY A 223 6.17 -12.68 3.53
CA GLY A 223 5.43 -12.21 2.35
C GLY A 223 5.14 -13.34 1.37
N ARG A 224 6.11 -14.22 1.11
CA ARG A 224 5.91 -15.41 0.27
C ARG A 224 4.86 -16.35 0.86
N ILE A 225 4.85 -16.56 2.17
CA ILE A 225 3.82 -17.38 2.85
C ILE A 225 2.44 -16.74 2.68
N ILE A 226 2.33 -15.42 2.87
CA ILE A 226 1.06 -14.69 2.70
C ILE A 226 0.55 -14.86 1.26
N ILE A 227 1.39 -14.60 0.27
CA ILE A 227 1.03 -14.71 -1.16
C ILE A 227 0.56 -16.14 -1.50
N ASN A 228 1.31 -17.16 -1.09
CA ASN A 228 0.91 -18.56 -1.35
C ASN A 228 -0.45 -18.87 -0.74
N LYS A 229 -0.73 -18.41 0.49
CA LYS A 229 -2.05 -18.58 1.11
C LYS A 229 -3.16 -17.78 0.39
N MET A 230 -2.84 -16.63 -0.21
CA MET A 230 -3.79 -15.88 -1.05
C MET A 230 -4.13 -16.68 -2.32
N LEU A 231 -3.11 -17.23 -2.99
CA LEU A 231 -3.31 -18.11 -4.15
C LEU A 231 -4.16 -19.33 -3.78
N GLU A 232 -3.83 -20.04 -2.69
CA GLU A 232 -4.61 -21.19 -2.20
C GLU A 232 -6.07 -20.82 -1.88
N ALA A 233 -6.31 -19.64 -1.32
CA ALA A 233 -7.66 -19.18 -1.01
C ALA A 233 -8.49 -18.95 -2.28
N VAL A 234 -7.88 -18.40 -3.35
CA VAL A 234 -8.53 -18.19 -4.65
C VAL A 234 -8.68 -19.52 -5.39
N GLU A 235 -7.68 -20.42 -5.32
CA GLU A 235 -7.67 -21.72 -5.98
C GLU A 235 -8.86 -22.61 -5.59
N LYS A 236 -9.28 -22.54 -4.32
CA LYS A 236 -10.47 -23.28 -3.84
C LYS A 236 -11.74 -22.94 -4.61
N ARG A 237 -11.81 -21.74 -5.18
CA ARG A 237 -12.97 -21.26 -5.95
C ARG A 237 -12.72 -21.26 -7.46
N PHE A 238 -11.50 -20.91 -7.88
CA PHE A 238 -11.11 -20.70 -9.28
C PHE A 238 -9.82 -21.47 -9.63
N PRO A 239 -9.81 -22.81 -9.57
CA PRO A 239 -8.59 -23.61 -9.75
C PRO A 239 -7.96 -23.39 -11.14
N SER A 240 -8.79 -23.31 -12.20
CA SER A 240 -8.31 -23.09 -13.57
C SER A 240 -7.61 -21.74 -13.74
N PHE A 241 -8.07 -20.71 -13.06
CA PHE A 241 -7.44 -19.40 -13.09
C PHE A 241 -6.10 -19.39 -12.36
N ILE A 242 -6.02 -20.02 -11.18
CA ILE A 242 -4.76 -20.11 -10.43
C ILE A 242 -3.74 -20.97 -11.17
N ALA A 243 -4.16 -22.01 -11.88
CA ALA A 243 -3.25 -22.80 -12.72
C ALA A 243 -2.54 -21.91 -13.77
N LYS A 244 -3.23 -20.92 -14.33
CA LYS A 244 -2.62 -19.96 -15.27
C LYS A 244 -1.63 -19.02 -14.58
N ILE A 245 -1.91 -18.57 -13.36
CA ILE A 245 -0.97 -17.77 -12.56
C ILE A 245 0.30 -18.58 -12.26
N ARG A 246 0.16 -19.81 -11.80
CA ARG A 246 1.29 -20.68 -11.48
C ARG A 246 2.11 -21.15 -12.68
N ALA A 247 1.56 -21.04 -13.88
CA ALA A 247 2.25 -21.36 -15.13
C ALA A 247 3.09 -20.21 -15.68
N GLU A 248 3.05 -19.03 -15.04
CA GLU A 248 3.88 -17.90 -15.47
C GLU A 248 5.35 -18.19 -15.30
N GLU A 249 6.11 -17.83 -16.33
CA GLU A 249 7.56 -17.88 -16.26
C GLU A 249 8.08 -16.84 -15.27
N THR A 250 8.90 -17.29 -14.33
CA THR A 250 9.53 -16.41 -13.36
C THR A 250 11.04 -16.33 -13.63
N MET A 251 11.59 -15.14 -13.43
CA MET A 251 13.03 -14.95 -13.55
C MET A 251 13.71 -15.55 -12.31
N PRO A 252 14.75 -16.39 -12.45
CA PRO A 252 15.55 -16.80 -11.29
C PRO A 252 16.14 -15.59 -10.57
N ILE A 253 16.13 -15.63 -9.23
CA ILE A 253 16.62 -14.52 -8.37
C ILE A 253 18.04 -14.10 -8.77
N GLU A 254 18.89 -15.05 -9.20
CA GLU A 254 20.28 -14.80 -9.60
C GLU A 254 20.41 -13.91 -10.84
N LYS A 255 19.31 -13.73 -11.59
CA LYS A 255 19.25 -12.86 -12.77
C LYS A 255 18.66 -11.49 -12.48
N THR A 256 18.15 -11.26 -11.27
CA THR A 256 17.61 -9.94 -10.88
C THR A 256 18.75 -8.92 -10.78
N PRO A 257 18.50 -7.65 -11.14
CA PRO A 257 19.50 -6.60 -11.03
C PRO A 257 20.03 -6.44 -9.59
N GLU A 258 19.16 -6.57 -8.60
CA GLU A 258 19.46 -6.45 -7.18
C GLU A 258 20.43 -7.55 -6.74
N TYR A 259 20.16 -8.80 -7.06
CA TYR A 259 21.04 -9.92 -6.73
C TYR A 259 22.41 -9.79 -7.41
N THR A 260 22.41 -9.47 -8.71
CA THR A 260 23.62 -9.31 -9.49
C THR A 260 24.49 -8.18 -8.93
N LEU A 261 23.88 -7.04 -8.60
CA LEU A 261 24.58 -5.90 -8.01
C LEU A 261 25.11 -6.24 -6.60
N MET A 262 24.27 -6.82 -5.73
CA MET A 262 24.69 -7.22 -4.38
C MET A 262 25.85 -8.21 -4.41
N LYS A 263 25.81 -9.18 -5.31
CA LYS A 263 26.92 -10.14 -5.49
C LYS A 263 28.23 -9.45 -5.90
N SER A 264 28.16 -8.45 -6.79
CA SER A 264 29.33 -7.67 -7.23
C SER A 264 29.90 -6.80 -6.11
N LEU A 265 29.08 -6.41 -5.10
CA LEU A 265 29.47 -5.59 -3.96
C LEU A 265 29.92 -6.39 -2.73
N GLY A 266 30.05 -7.70 -2.81
CA GLY A 266 30.60 -8.52 -1.73
C GLY A 266 29.65 -9.52 -1.07
N GLY A 267 28.46 -9.77 -1.65
CA GLY A 267 27.55 -10.83 -1.26
C GLY A 267 26.36 -10.40 -0.43
N GLU A 268 25.72 -11.35 0.28
CA GLU A 268 24.43 -11.20 0.95
C GLU A 268 24.39 -10.14 2.07
N LEU A 269 25.52 -9.89 2.73
CA LEU A 269 25.61 -8.88 3.76
C LEU A 269 26.28 -7.64 3.20
N ASN A 270 25.54 -6.55 3.09
CA ASN A 270 26.07 -5.27 2.64
C ASN A 270 27.12 -4.71 3.62
N PRO A 271 28.43 -4.82 3.33
CA PRO A 271 29.48 -4.35 4.23
C PRO A 271 29.54 -2.83 4.33
N TYR A 272 28.90 -2.13 3.41
CA TYR A 272 28.93 -0.65 3.30
C TYR A 272 27.75 0.04 3.98
N ALA A 273 26.79 -0.69 4.56
CA ALA A 273 25.58 -0.12 5.17
C ALA A 273 25.88 0.94 6.22
N ALA A 274 26.89 0.70 7.08
CA ALA A 274 27.28 1.65 8.13
C ALA A 274 27.89 2.94 7.53
N GLN A 275 28.73 2.83 6.51
CA GLN A 275 29.31 3.96 5.80
C GLN A 275 28.21 4.76 5.10
N HIS A 276 27.33 4.09 4.36
CA HIS A 276 26.19 4.74 3.70
C HIS A 276 25.29 5.50 4.69
N SER A 277 25.00 4.90 5.84
CA SER A 277 24.22 5.57 6.89
C SER A 277 24.89 6.84 7.41
N LYS A 278 26.25 6.82 7.57
CA LYS A 278 27.01 8.00 7.97
C LYS A 278 26.99 9.10 6.90
N GLU A 279 27.16 8.74 5.64
CA GLU A 279 27.08 9.67 4.52
C GLU A 279 25.70 10.30 4.38
N LEU A 280 24.63 9.47 4.51
CA LEU A 280 23.25 9.97 4.50
C LEU A 280 22.99 10.96 5.64
N LYS A 281 23.44 10.65 6.88
CA LYS A 281 23.33 11.58 8.01
C LYS A 281 24.05 12.90 7.75
N ALA A 282 25.24 12.85 7.15
CA ALA A 282 25.99 14.05 6.79
C ALA A 282 25.26 14.87 5.72
N LYS A 283 24.73 14.24 4.68
CA LYS A 283 23.94 14.90 3.62
C LYS A 283 22.67 15.57 4.19
N MET A 284 22.00 14.91 5.12
CA MET A 284 20.78 15.47 5.75
C MET A 284 21.06 16.62 6.71
N ASN A 285 22.28 16.74 7.25
CA ASN A 285 22.72 17.81 8.13
C ASN A 285 21.72 18.13 9.26
N GLY A 286 21.20 17.08 9.91
CA GLY A 286 20.19 17.21 10.97
C GLY A 286 18.74 17.44 10.52
N ALA A 287 18.50 17.70 9.23
CA ALA A 287 17.15 17.87 8.71
C ALA A 287 16.41 16.53 8.58
N PHE A 288 15.10 16.54 8.81
CA PHE A 288 14.22 15.41 8.52
C PHE A 288 13.82 15.33 7.04
N SER A 289 13.76 16.49 6.36
CA SER A 289 13.43 16.57 4.94
C SER A 289 14.32 17.64 4.28
N ARG A 290 14.72 17.37 3.05
CA ARG A 290 15.55 18.27 2.24
C ARG A 290 15.04 18.23 0.80
N LEU A 291 14.84 19.41 0.20
CA LEU A 291 14.58 19.55 -1.22
C LEU A 291 15.86 19.19 -2.01
N GLU A 292 15.80 18.18 -2.85
CA GLU A 292 16.93 17.69 -3.68
C GLU A 292 16.82 18.21 -5.11
N THR A 293 15.61 18.17 -5.67
CA THR A 293 15.34 18.61 -7.04
C THR A 293 14.05 19.41 -7.11
N TYR A 294 13.98 20.38 -7.99
CA TYR A 294 12.76 21.14 -8.26
C TYR A 294 12.77 21.66 -9.70
N GLN A 295 11.61 21.87 -10.23
CA GLN A 295 11.43 22.50 -11.54
C GLN A 295 11.57 24.00 -11.40
N GLN A 296 12.56 24.60 -12.10
CA GLN A 296 12.88 26.05 -11.96
C GLN A 296 11.76 26.95 -12.46
N ASN A 297 11.06 26.54 -13.53
CA ASN A 297 9.93 27.28 -14.13
C ASN A 297 8.57 26.72 -13.68
N ALA A 298 8.47 26.28 -12.43
CA ALA A 298 7.26 25.62 -11.92
C ALA A 298 6.03 26.54 -11.94
N GLU A 299 6.19 27.80 -11.56
CA GLU A 299 5.12 28.80 -11.52
C GLU A 299 4.61 29.11 -12.94
N GLU A 300 5.52 29.38 -13.88
CA GLU A 300 5.21 29.60 -15.29
C GLU A 300 4.49 28.38 -15.90
N THR A 301 5.03 27.17 -15.68
CA THR A 301 4.40 25.92 -16.16
C THR A 301 2.99 25.75 -15.63
N LEU A 302 2.77 26.04 -14.34
CA LEU A 302 1.45 25.94 -13.74
C LEU A 302 0.48 26.97 -14.31
N ALA A 303 0.93 28.21 -14.44
CA ALA A 303 0.11 29.29 -14.97
C ALA A 303 -0.29 29.04 -16.44
N GLU A 304 0.65 28.56 -17.27
CA GLU A 304 0.37 28.15 -18.64
C GLU A 304 -0.64 27.00 -18.70
N ALA A 305 -0.46 25.94 -17.90
CA ALA A 305 -1.37 24.82 -17.86
C ALA A 305 -2.80 25.23 -17.43
N VAL A 306 -2.92 26.16 -16.49
CA VAL A 306 -4.23 26.72 -16.10
C VAL A 306 -4.86 27.47 -17.25
N ARG A 307 -4.10 28.30 -17.99
CA ARG A 307 -4.59 29.02 -19.17
C ARG A 307 -5.00 28.08 -20.30
N ASP A 308 -4.23 27.00 -20.52
CA ASP A 308 -4.55 25.98 -21.53
C ASP A 308 -5.89 25.30 -21.24
N VAL A 309 -6.12 24.90 -19.98
CA VAL A 309 -7.39 24.32 -19.55
C VAL A 309 -8.56 25.30 -19.75
N MET A 310 -8.32 26.59 -19.44
CA MET A 310 -9.36 27.63 -19.57
C MET A 310 -9.52 28.17 -20.98
N GLY A 311 -8.57 27.92 -21.88
CA GLY A 311 -8.58 28.46 -23.25
C GLY A 311 -8.42 29.97 -23.30
N VAL A 312 -7.63 30.58 -22.39
CA VAL A 312 -7.45 32.04 -22.29
C VAL A 312 -5.97 32.44 -22.39
N PRO A 313 -5.65 33.61 -23.01
CA PRO A 313 -4.26 34.07 -23.10
C PRO A 313 -3.78 34.76 -21.80
N ALA A 314 -2.48 34.91 -21.68
CA ALA A 314 -1.84 35.56 -20.53
C ALA A 314 -2.29 37.04 -20.34
N SER A 315 -2.70 37.70 -21.41
CA SER A 315 -3.26 39.05 -21.32
C SER A 315 -4.62 39.14 -20.60
N VAL A 316 -5.32 37.99 -20.49
CA VAL A 316 -6.63 37.90 -19.80
C VAL A 316 -6.48 37.28 -18.42
N LEU A 317 -5.55 36.31 -18.24
CA LEU A 317 -5.27 35.66 -16.97
C LEU A 317 -3.76 35.66 -16.74
N ASN A 318 -3.28 36.53 -15.88
CA ASN A 318 -1.85 36.62 -15.52
C ASN A 318 -1.42 35.41 -14.67
N ASP A 319 -0.12 35.24 -14.44
CA ASP A 319 0.44 34.07 -13.73
C ASP A 319 -0.05 34.00 -12.30
N ASP A 320 -0.03 35.08 -11.56
CA ASP A 320 -0.44 35.13 -10.14
C ASP A 320 -1.92 34.69 -9.98
N ASP A 321 -2.81 35.23 -10.81
CA ASP A 321 -4.23 34.89 -10.77
C ASP A 321 -4.49 33.43 -11.21
N ALA A 322 -3.74 32.93 -12.18
CA ALA A 322 -3.81 31.55 -12.62
C ALA A 322 -3.39 30.57 -11.51
N ILE A 323 -2.25 30.82 -10.87
CA ILE A 323 -1.73 30.03 -9.77
C ILE A 323 -2.68 30.10 -8.56
N ASP A 324 -3.14 31.31 -8.21
CA ASP A 324 -4.05 31.52 -7.09
C ASP A 324 -5.40 30.80 -7.27
N ALA A 325 -5.89 30.71 -8.51
CA ALA A 325 -7.12 29.98 -8.81
C ALA A 325 -7.07 28.51 -8.43
N VAL A 326 -5.92 27.85 -8.53
CA VAL A 326 -5.76 26.40 -8.24
C VAL A 326 -5.17 26.12 -6.88
N MET A 327 -4.29 27.00 -6.35
CA MET A 327 -3.58 26.76 -5.10
C MET A 327 -4.25 27.38 -3.87
N ASN A 328 -5.03 28.43 -4.03
CA ASN A 328 -5.65 29.12 -2.90
C ASN A 328 -6.92 28.38 -2.41
N PRO A 329 -6.95 27.80 -1.18
CA PRO A 329 -8.14 27.12 -0.67
C PRO A 329 -9.38 28.02 -0.53
N ALA A 330 -9.19 29.34 -0.48
CA ALA A 330 -10.30 30.29 -0.47
C ALA A 330 -11.01 30.35 -1.83
N LYS A 331 -10.28 30.16 -2.93
CA LYS A 331 -10.80 30.13 -4.31
C LYS A 331 -11.12 28.70 -4.75
N ASN A 332 -10.19 27.78 -4.58
CA ASN A 332 -10.37 26.36 -4.94
C ASN A 332 -11.02 25.57 -3.80
N LYS A 333 -12.35 25.52 -3.81
CA LYS A 333 -13.13 24.83 -2.77
C LYS A 333 -13.01 23.29 -2.86
N LEU A 334 -12.41 22.73 -3.91
CA LEU A 334 -12.22 21.28 -4.04
C LEU A 334 -11.23 20.73 -3.02
N PHE A 335 -10.29 21.53 -2.48
CA PHE A 335 -9.39 21.10 -1.41
C PHE A 335 -10.10 20.69 -0.11
N GLY A 336 -11.30 21.24 0.14
CA GLY A 336 -12.13 20.86 1.29
C GLY A 336 -13.27 19.90 0.93
N ALA A 337 -13.36 19.47 -0.32
CA ALA A 337 -14.45 18.61 -0.77
C ALA A 337 -14.29 17.16 -0.27
N LYS A 338 -15.43 16.51 0.05
CA LYS A 338 -15.46 15.08 0.33
C LYS A 338 -15.05 14.29 -0.93
N PHE A 339 -14.47 13.11 -0.73
CA PHE A 339 -14.04 12.19 -1.80
C PHE A 339 -12.91 12.73 -2.69
N ASN A 340 -12.14 13.71 -2.20
CA ASN A 340 -10.98 14.25 -2.91
C ASN A 340 -11.27 14.61 -4.38
N LEU A 341 -12.23 15.49 -4.60
CA LEU A 341 -12.68 15.87 -5.95
C LEU A 341 -11.62 16.64 -6.77
N THR A 342 -10.50 17.02 -6.16
CA THR A 342 -9.36 17.63 -6.85
C THR A 342 -8.85 16.77 -8.02
N THR A 343 -8.94 15.45 -7.90
CA THR A 343 -8.52 14.51 -8.95
C THR A 343 -9.45 14.48 -10.16
N LEU A 344 -10.67 15.01 -10.04
CA LEU A 344 -11.68 15.06 -11.12
C LEU A 344 -11.70 16.40 -11.84
N SER A 345 -11.07 17.44 -11.28
CA SER A 345 -11.01 18.77 -11.88
C SER A 345 -9.81 18.90 -12.81
N ASP A 346 -10.05 19.12 -14.10
CA ASP A 346 -8.97 19.35 -15.07
C ASP A 346 -8.12 20.54 -14.66
N LEU A 347 -8.75 21.61 -14.19
CA LEU A 347 -8.07 22.79 -13.72
C LEU A 347 -7.14 22.49 -12.53
N THR A 348 -7.64 21.79 -11.51
CA THR A 348 -6.83 21.46 -10.31
C THR A 348 -5.72 20.45 -10.65
N ARG A 349 -5.95 19.55 -11.61
CA ARG A 349 -4.92 18.59 -12.08
C ARG A 349 -3.74 19.26 -12.79
N SER A 350 -3.82 20.53 -13.18
CA SER A 350 -2.66 21.29 -13.64
C SER A 350 -1.51 21.27 -12.64
N LEU A 351 -1.80 21.12 -11.34
CA LEU A 351 -0.80 20.96 -10.27
C LEU A 351 0.11 19.72 -10.47
N ASN A 352 -0.35 18.69 -11.19
CA ASN A 352 0.43 17.48 -11.44
C ASN A 352 1.59 17.69 -12.43
N LEU A 353 1.63 18.81 -13.14
CA LEU A 353 2.70 19.16 -14.06
C LEU A 353 3.93 19.74 -13.37
N VAL A 354 3.80 20.07 -12.09
CA VAL A 354 4.89 20.66 -11.30
C VAL A 354 5.44 19.61 -10.32
N GLN A 355 6.78 19.46 -10.30
CA GLN A 355 7.44 18.43 -9.53
C GLN A 355 8.51 18.96 -8.60
N TYR A 356 8.51 18.46 -7.37
CA TYR A 356 9.52 18.72 -6.35
C TYR A 356 10.01 17.38 -5.77
N GLY A 357 11.30 17.14 -5.81
CA GLY A 357 11.91 15.93 -5.25
C GLY A 357 12.48 16.20 -3.85
N PHE A 358 11.94 15.55 -2.85
CA PHE A 358 12.41 15.61 -1.47
C PHE A 358 13.09 14.33 -1.05
N ARG A 359 14.21 14.47 -0.36
CA ARG A 359 14.80 13.38 0.42
C ARG A 359 14.33 13.52 1.86
N THR A 360 13.62 12.52 2.34
CA THR A 360 13.09 12.51 3.71
C THR A 360 13.70 11.37 4.53
N ARG A 361 13.90 11.61 5.81
CA ARG A 361 14.26 10.61 6.81
C ARG A 361 13.18 10.61 7.88
N ILE A 362 12.33 9.62 7.82
CA ILE A 362 11.18 9.47 8.71
C ILE A 362 11.23 8.12 9.41
N SER A 363 10.53 8.00 10.54
CA SER A 363 10.33 6.71 11.18
C SER A 363 9.33 5.87 10.38
N HIS A 364 9.39 4.55 10.56
CA HIS A 364 8.42 3.61 9.98
C HIS A 364 6.96 4.01 10.31
N THR A 365 6.73 4.46 11.55
CA THR A 365 5.40 4.91 12.00
C THR A 365 4.94 6.18 11.27
N ALA A 366 5.85 7.14 11.01
CA ALA A 366 5.55 8.34 10.25
C ALA A 366 5.31 8.01 8.77
N ASP A 367 6.11 7.12 8.17
CA ASP A 367 5.97 6.68 6.79
C ASP A 367 4.59 6.06 6.54
N SER A 368 4.10 5.20 7.43
CA SER A 368 2.76 4.61 7.33
C SER A 368 1.61 5.64 7.35
N GLN A 369 1.85 6.87 7.78
CA GLN A 369 0.89 7.98 7.68
C GLN A 369 1.11 8.79 6.40
N ASN A 370 2.34 8.89 5.91
CA ASN A 370 2.71 9.66 4.71
C ASN A 370 2.24 8.98 3.41
N GLN A 371 2.01 7.67 3.44
CA GLN A 371 1.53 6.89 2.29
C GLN A 371 0.03 7.08 1.99
N ARG A 372 -0.71 7.85 2.77
CA ARG A 372 -2.17 8.05 2.62
C ARG A 372 -2.53 9.35 1.95
#